data_b5be4f67c4f961b549515060ba14984c
#
_entry.id   b5be4f67c4f961b549515060ba14984c
#
_cell.length_a   1.000
_cell.length_b   1.000
_cell.length_c   1.000
_cell.angle_alpha   90.00
_cell.angle_beta   90.00
_cell.angle_gamma   90.00
#
_symmetry.space_group_name_H-M   'P 1'
#
loop_
_entity.id
_entity.type
_entity.pdbx_description
1 polymer ?
#
loop_
_entity_poly.entity_id
_entity_poly.type
_entity_poly.pdbx_seq_one_letter_code
_entity_poly.pdbx_strand_id
1 'polypeptide(L)'
;IADSKLNITLAAERINGTQPGLSKQIKQLEDELGFSLFTRGARSLDSITPAGEQVIEHARLLLAQAKNIKALAANLRKDHDGELRIATTHTQARYALPMALTAFNKQFPDIAVHITPGSDSESLNQLDRDEPDIAVISTAGRQPPQGYIALPLYRWDRIILVGRDHPLATSGSPPGLADLANYPLVSYESSKSPESSLRQA
;
A
#
# COMPACT_ATOMS: atom_id res chain seq x y z
N ILE A 1 -8.50 -10.84 11.30
CA ILE A 1 -7.84 -10.94 12.61
C ILE A 1 -6.41 -10.42 12.50
N ALA A 2 -5.62 -10.88 11.55
CA ALA A 2 -4.28 -10.35 11.30
C ALA A 2 -4.31 -8.82 11.17
N ASP A 3 -5.17 -8.30 10.32
CA ASP A 3 -5.34 -6.86 10.07
C ASP A 3 -6.03 -6.10 11.21
N SER A 4 -6.52 -6.81 12.23
CA SER A 4 -7.14 -6.23 13.43
C SER A 4 -6.21 -6.32 14.66
N LYS A 5 -4.88 -6.36 14.44
CA LYS A 5 -3.86 -6.47 15.50
C LYS A 5 -4.14 -7.62 16.46
N LEU A 6 -4.56 -8.78 15.95
CA LEU A 6 -4.94 -9.99 16.68
C LEU A 6 -6.14 -9.82 17.63
N ASN A 7 -6.90 -8.73 17.52
CA ASN A 7 -8.09 -8.49 18.30
C ASN A 7 -9.30 -9.17 17.65
N ILE A 8 -9.76 -10.28 18.24
CA ILE A 8 -10.88 -11.08 17.72
C ILE A 8 -12.19 -10.30 17.77
N THR A 9 -12.42 -9.48 18.78
CA THR A 9 -13.65 -8.69 18.92
C THR A 9 -13.75 -7.68 17.79
N LEU A 10 -12.68 -6.90 17.56
CA LEU A 10 -12.63 -5.94 16.46
C LEU A 10 -12.73 -6.62 15.09
N ALA A 11 -12.15 -7.81 14.95
CA ALA A 11 -12.25 -8.58 13.71
C ALA A 11 -13.69 -9.09 13.48
N ALA A 12 -14.39 -9.52 14.53
CA ALA A 12 -15.77 -9.96 14.45
C ALA A 12 -16.72 -8.82 14.06
N GLU A 13 -16.54 -7.63 14.64
CA GLU A 13 -17.30 -6.42 14.27
C GLU A 13 -17.15 -6.08 12.79
N ARG A 14 -15.94 -6.15 12.25
CA ARG A 14 -15.68 -5.87 10.82
C ARG A 14 -16.41 -6.78 9.84
N ILE A 15 -16.72 -8.00 10.24
CA ILE A 15 -17.44 -8.97 9.42
C ILE A 15 -18.91 -9.12 9.83
N ASN A 16 -19.43 -8.19 10.65
CA ASN A 16 -20.78 -8.25 11.22
C ASN A 16 -21.07 -9.59 11.93
N GLY A 17 -20.05 -10.15 12.56
CA GLY A 17 -20.13 -11.41 13.31
C GLY A 17 -19.98 -11.20 14.81
N THR A 18 -19.99 -12.32 15.57
CA THR A 18 -19.75 -12.32 16.99
C THR A 18 -18.38 -12.90 17.33
N GLN A 19 -17.77 -12.40 18.42
CA GLN A 19 -16.44 -12.90 18.86
C GLN A 19 -16.46 -14.42 19.14
N PRO A 20 -17.47 -15.02 19.82
CA PRO A 20 -17.51 -16.48 20.02
C PRO A 20 -17.65 -17.24 18.69
N GLY A 21 -18.43 -16.73 17.75
CA GLY A 21 -18.61 -17.32 16.43
C GLY A 21 -17.31 -17.36 15.65
N LEU A 22 -16.60 -16.21 15.60
CA LEU A 22 -15.32 -16.12 14.92
C LEU A 22 -14.24 -17.00 15.56
N SER A 23 -14.18 -17.04 16.91
CA SER A 23 -13.27 -17.93 17.64
C SER A 23 -13.51 -19.40 17.33
N LYS A 24 -14.78 -19.80 17.23
CA LYS A 24 -15.17 -21.17 16.87
C LYS A 24 -14.74 -21.52 15.44
N GLN A 25 -14.95 -20.60 14.48
CA GLN A 25 -14.54 -20.80 13.08
C GLN A 25 -13.02 -20.94 12.94
N ILE A 26 -12.24 -20.12 13.66
CA ILE A 26 -10.78 -20.24 13.66
C ILE A 26 -10.36 -21.61 14.21
N LYS A 27 -10.92 -22.01 15.36
CA LYS A 27 -10.58 -23.30 15.95
C LYS A 27 -10.92 -24.46 15.01
N GLN A 28 -12.08 -24.41 14.37
CA GLN A 28 -12.47 -25.41 13.39
C GLN A 28 -11.50 -25.48 12.22
N LEU A 29 -11.06 -24.34 11.70
CA LEU A 29 -10.05 -24.28 10.64
C LEU A 29 -8.70 -24.86 11.11
N GLU A 30 -8.25 -24.51 12.32
CA GLU A 30 -7.03 -25.07 12.89
C GLU A 30 -7.12 -26.60 13.06
N ASP A 31 -8.28 -27.11 13.51
CA ASP A 31 -8.54 -28.54 13.66
C ASP A 31 -8.56 -29.26 12.29
N GLU A 32 -9.13 -28.67 11.26
CA GLU A 32 -9.15 -29.19 9.88
C GLU A 32 -7.73 -29.20 9.25
N LEU A 33 -6.93 -28.16 9.51
CA LEU A 33 -5.56 -28.07 9.00
C LEU A 33 -4.56 -28.94 9.79
N GLY A 34 -4.91 -29.32 11.02
CA GLY A 34 -4.06 -30.11 11.89
C GLY A 34 -2.92 -29.33 12.57
N PHE A 35 -2.94 -27.99 12.52
CA PHE A 35 -1.98 -27.13 13.19
C PHE A 35 -2.62 -25.77 13.57
N SER A 36 -2.00 -25.10 14.56
CA SER A 36 -2.46 -23.80 15.03
C SER A 36 -1.98 -22.67 14.11
N LEU A 37 -2.89 -21.74 13.78
CA LEU A 37 -2.60 -20.52 13.02
C LEU A 37 -2.14 -19.37 13.92
N PHE A 38 -2.58 -19.40 15.18
CA PHE A 38 -2.29 -18.37 16.18
C PHE A 38 -1.75 -19.00 17.47
N THR A 39 -0.81 -18.32 18.11
CA THR A 39 -0.45 -18.62 19.50
C THR A 39 -1.48 -17.96 20.42
N ARG A 40 -1.85 -18.63 21.50
CA ARG A 40 -2.89 -18.17 22.44
C ARG A 40 -2.25 -17.82 23.77
N GLY A 41 -2.50 -16.60 24.24
CA GLY A 41 -2.23 -16.19 25.60
C GLY A 41 -3.40 -16.45 26.53
N ALA A 42 -3.29 -15.97 27.76
CA ALA A 42 -4.31 -16.21 28.80
C ALA A 42 -5.68 -15.61 28.46
N ARG A 43 -5.75 -14.54 27.64
CA ARG A 43 -7.00 -13.83 27.32
C ARG A 43 -7.09 -13.33 25.87
N SER A 44 -6.07 -13.55 25.03
CA SER A 44 -5.97 -13.00 23.66
C SER A 44 -5.17 -13.92 22.77
N LEU A 45 -5.18 -13.62 21.48
CA LEU A 45 -4.18 -14.14 20.56
C LEU A 45 -2.90 -13.32 20.72
N ASP A 46 -1.75 -13.98 20.87
CA ASP A 46 -0.48 -13.29 21.10
C ASP A 46 0.27 -13.02 19.81
N SER A 47 0.35 -14.01 18.93
CA SER A 47 1.04 -13.86 17.65
C SER A 47 0.47 -14.81 16.58
N ILE A 48 0.88 -14.60 15.35
CA ILE A 48 0.63 -15.53 14.24
C ILE A 48 1.76 -16.54 14.24
N THR A 49 1.45 -17.82 14.04
CA THR A 49 2.49 -18.86 13.89
C THR A 49 3.13 -18.77 12.50
N PRO A 50 4.34 -19.31 12.30
CA PRO A 50 4.95 -19.36 10.95
C PRO A 50 4.07 -20.08 9.91
N ALA A 51 3.35 -21.11 10.31
CA ALA A 51 2.36 -21.78 9.46
C ALA A 51 1.14 -20.88 9.21
N GLY A 52 0.71 -20.13 10.23
CA GLY A 52 -0.37 -19.14 10.12
C GLY A 52 -0.06 -18.02 9.14
N GLU A 53 1.19 -17.53 9.09
CA GLU A 53 1.60 -16.51 8.12
C GLU A 53 1.45 -17.02 6.68
N GLN A 54 1.88 -18.25 6.40
CA GLN A 54 1.72 -18.87 5.09
C GLN A 54 0.24 -19.03 4.71
N VAL A 55 -0.60 -19.49 5.63
CA VAL A 55 -2.05 -19.63 5.39
C VAL A 55 -2.70 -18.29 5.13
N ILE A 56 -2.32 -17.23 5.85
CA ILE A 56 -2.83 -15.87 5.65
C ILE A 56 -2.44 -15.35 4.26
N GLU A 57 -1.22 -15.59 3.82
CA GLU A 57 -0.78 -15.20 2.48
C GLU A 57 -1.62 -15.89 1.40
N HIS A 58 -1.81 -17.19 1.49
CA HIS A 58 -2.69 -17.94 0.57
C HIS A 58 -4.15 -17.48 0.65
N ALA A 59 -4.66 -17.18 1.85
CA ALA A 59 -6.03 -16.67 2.01
C ALA A 59 -6.21 -15.30 1.34
N ARG A 60 -5.22 -14.42 1.41
CA ARG A 60 -5.23 -13.14 0.70
C ARG A 60 -5.29 -13.34 -0.82
N LEU A 61 -4.50 -14.27 -1.36
CA LEU A 61 -4.55 -14.60 -2.78
C LEU A 61 -5.92 -15.14 -3.20
N LEU A 62 -6.54 -16.01 -2.41
CA LEU A 62 -7.89 -16.52 -2.67
C LEU A 62 -8.94 -15.41 -2.66
N LEU A 63 -8.88 -14.50 -1.72
CA LEU A 63 -9.78 -13.36 -1.66
C LEU A 63 -9.61 -12.42 -2.85
N ALA A 64 -8.37 -12.19 -3.29
CA ALA A 64 -8.08 -11.41 -4.50
C ALA A 64 -8.68 -12.08 -5.75
N GLN A 65 -8.55 -13.41 -5.88
CA GLN A 65 -9.17 -14.15 -7.00
C GLN A 65 -10.70 -14.11 -6.94
N ALA A 66 -11.31 -14.21 -5.76
CA ALA A 66 -12.75 -14.06 -5.62
C ALA A 66 -13.24 -12.66 -6.04
N LYS A 67 -12.47 -11.62 -5.74
CA LYS A 67 -12.71 -10.25 -6.24
C LYS A 67 -12.63 -10.17 -7.77
N ASN A 68 -11.58 -10.76 -8.36
CA ASN A 68 -11.40 -10.80 -9.81
C ASN A 68 -12.58 -11.46 -10.51
N ILE A 69 -13.14 -12.55 -9.95
CA ILE A 69 -14.33 -13.20 -10.48
C ILE A 69 -15.54 -12.26 -10.44
N LYS A 70 -15.73 -11.52 -9.35
CA LYS A 70 -16.82 -10.53 -9.24
C LYS A 70 -16.65 -9.40 -10.25
N ALA A 71 -15.43 -8.87 -10.41
CA ALA A 71 -15.12 -7.84 -11.40
C ALA A 71 -15.36 -8.37 -12.85
N LEU A 72 -14.94 -9.60 -13.14
CA LEU A 72 -15.23 -10.24 -14.43
C LEU A 72 -16.74 -10.35 -14.68
N ALA A 73 -17.52 -10.74 -13.67
CA ALA A 73 -18.97 -10.84 -13.80
C ALA A 73 -19.63 -9.46 -14.03
N ALA A 74 -19.15 -8.41 -13.39
CA ALA A 74 -19.59 -7.03 -13.63
C ALA A 74 -19.26 -6.59 -15.06
N ASN A 75 -18.04 -6.83 -15.54
CA ASN A 75 -17.60 -6.50 -16.88
C ASN A 75 -18.42 -7.25 -17.96
N LEU A 76 -18.77 -8.53 -17.72
CA LEU A 76 -19.59 -9.31 -18.63
C LEU A 76 -21.06 -8.84 -18.72
N ARG A 77 -21.57 -8.21 -17.66
CA ARG A 77 -22.91 -7.62 -17.65
C ARG A 77 -23.00 -6.32 -18.44
N LYS A 78 -21.88 -5.78 -18.91
CA LYS A 78 -21.81 -4.46 -19.60
C LYS A 78 -22.38 -3.31 -18.76
N ASP A 79 -22.35 -3.45 -17.45
CA ASP A 79 -22.62 -2.32 -16.55
C ASP A 79 -21.44 -1.36 -16.67
N HIS A 80 -21.61 -0.35 -17.55
CA HIS A 80 -20.57 0.63 -17.87
C HIS A 80 -20.27 1.62 -16.74
N ASP A 81 -20.98 1.52 -15.64
CA ASP A 81 -20.80 2.36 -14.45
C ASP A 81 -19.70 1.77 -13.55
N GLY A 82 -18.48 1.69 -14.07
CA GLY A 82 -17.31 1.26 -13.32
C GLY A 82 -16.71 2.38 -12.49
N GLU A 83 -16.05 2.02 -11.39
CA GLU A 83 -15.20 2.93 -10.60
C GLU A 83 -13.76 2.43 -10.65
N LEU A 84 -12.81 3.36 -10.83
CA LEU A 84 -11.38 3.12 -10.65
C LEU A 84 -10.90 3.95 -9.46
N ARG A 85 -10.45 3.28 -8.41
CA ARG A 85 -9.94 3.91 -7.19
C ARG A 85 -8.43 3.82 -7.13
N ILE A 86 -7.78 4.97 -7.03
CA ILE A 86 -6.32 5.10 -7.04
C ILE A 86 -5.87 5.73 -5.73
N ALA A 87 -5.03 5.03 -4.96
CA ALA A 87 -4.28 5.65 -3.86
C ALA A 87 -2.92 6.11 -4.36
N THR A 88 -2.49 7.32 -3.98
CA THR A 88 -1.22 7.86 -4.47
C THR A 88 -0.72 9.01 -3.61
N THR A 89 0.49 9.49 -3.87
CA THR A 89 1.00 10.70 -3.22
C THR A 89 0.49 11.96 -3.92
N HIS A 90 0.47 13.08 -3.19
CA HIS A 90 0.09 14.38 -3.76
C HIS A 90 0.92 14.74 -5.00
N THR A 91 2.21 14.41 -4.99
CA THR A 91 3.12 14.67 -6.10
C THR A 91 2.74 13.86 -7.33
N GLN A 92 2.46 12.57 -7.16
CA GLN A 92 2.06 11.68 -8.25
C GLN A 92 0.69 12.09 -8.82
N ALA A 93 -0.28 12.41 -7.95
CA ALA A 93 -1.59 12.89 -8.37
C ALA A 93 -1.50 14.15 -9.22
N ARG A 94 -0.56 15.05 -8.87
CA ARG A 94 -0.42 16.35 -9.55
C ARG A 94 0.39 16.30 -10.83
N TYR A 95 1.44 15.49 -10.91
CA TYR A 95 2.42 15.57 -11.98
C TYR A 95 2.51 14.32 -12.87
N ALA A 96 2.25 13.14 -12.33
CA ALA A 96 2.38 11.89 -13.07
C ALA A 96 1.06 11.40 -13.67
N LEU A 97 -0.02 11.45 -12.90
CA LEU A 97 -1.30 10.86 -13.28
C LEU A 97 -2.11 11.66 -14.33
N PRO A 98 -2.05 13.01 -14.43
CA PRO A 98 -2.98 13.75 -15.29
C PRO A 98 -2.96 13.31 -16.75
N MET A 99 -1.79 13.04 -17.33
CA MET A 99 -1.68 12.58 -18.72
C MET A 99 -2.32 11.19 -18.91
N ALA A 100 -2.02 10.26 -18.00
CA ALA A 100 -2.57 8.91 -18.05
C ALA A 100 -4.10 8.92 -17.85
N LEU A 101 -4.59 9.73 -16.91
CA LEU A 101 -6.03 9.87 -16.65
C LEU A 101 -6.76 10.52 -17.83
N THR A 102 -6.14 11.48 -18.49
CA THR A 102 -6.72 12.08 -19.70
C THR A 102 -6.86 11.04 -20.82
N ALA A 103 -5.85 10.19 -21.02
CA ALA A 103 -5.92 9.11 -21.99
C ALA A 103 -6.94 8.05 -21.60
N PHE A 104 -6.97 7.67 -20.31
CA PHE A 104 -7.93 6.73 -19.76
C PHE A 104 -9.38 7.18 -19.94
N ASN A 105 -9.70 8.44 -19.58
CA ASN A 105 -11.05 8.99 -19.72
C ASN A 105 -11.53 9.07 -21.17
N LYS A 106 -10.60 9.28 -22.12
CA LYS A 106 -10.96 9.23 -23.56
C LYS A 106 -11.35 7.84 -24.02
N GLN A 107 -10.71 6.81 -23.46
CA GLN A 107 -10.95 5.42 -23.82
C GLN A 107 -12.13 4.82 -23.04
N PHE A 108 -12.34 5.25 -21.81
CA PHE A 108 -13.34 4.74 -20.87
C PHE A 108 -14.10 5.90 -20.22
N PRO A 109 -14.95 6.61 -21.00
CA PRO A 109 -15.63 7.83 -20.54
C PRO A 109 -16.64 7.58 -19.40
N ASP A 110 -17.18 6.36 -19.32
CA ASP A 110 -18.22 5.97 -18.35
C ASP A 110 -17.64 5.44 -17.03
N ILE A 111 -16.30 5.40 -16.90
CA ILE A 111 -15.66 4.95 -15.65
C ILE A 111 -15.33 6.18 -14.79
N ALA A 112 -15.91 6.22 -13.59
CA ALA A 112 -15.55 7.23 -12.59
C ALA A 112 -14.16 6.94 -11.98
N VAL A 113 -13.28 7.94 -11.94
CA VAL A 113 -11.96 7.79 -11.33
C VAL A 113 -11.90 8.54 -10.00
N HIS A 114 -11.60 7.82 -8.93
CA HIS A 114 -11.43 8.35 -7.58
C HIS A 114 -9.95 8.31 -7.19
N ILE A 115 -9.41 9.45 -6.76
CA ILE A 115 -8.01 9.55 -6.34
C ILE A 115 -7.98 9.90 -4.86
N THR A 116 -7.32 9.10 -4.05
CA THR A 116 -7.09 9.34 -2.63
C THR A 116 -5.60 9.65 -2.42
N PRO A 117 -5.25 10.92 -2.19
CA PRO A 117 -3.87 11.29 -1.94
C PRO A 117 -3.47 10.99 -0.49
N GLY A 118 -2.22 10.51 -0.30
CA GLY A 118 -1.65 10.18 0.99
C GLY A 118 -0.13 10.04 0.90
N SER A 119 0.49 9.40 1.88
CA SER A 119 1.88 8.96 1.81
C SER A 119 2.00 7.62 1.07
N ASP A 120 3.22 7.23 0.69
CA ASP A 120 3.48 5.93 0.06
C ASP A 120 3.03 4.78 0.99
N SER A 121 3.32 4.88 2.29
CA SER A 121 2.92 3.87 3.29
C SER A 121 1.42 3.83 3.53
N GLU A 122 0.74 4.97 3.56
CA GLU A 122 -0.72 5.03 3.67
C GLU A 122 -1.39 4.41 2.44
N SER A 123 -0.87 4.69 1.24
CA SER A 123 -1.38 4.10 -0.01
C SER A 123 -1.26 2.57 -0.02
N LEU A 124 -0.16 2.02 0.48
CA LEU A 124 0.01 0.57 0.63
C LEU A 124 -0.93 0.00 1.70
N ASN A 125 -1.05 0.66 2.85
CA ASN A 125 -1.98 0.24 3.91
C ASN A 125 -3.45 0.27 3.46
N GLN A 126 -3.82 1.21 2.60
CA GLN A 126 -5.16 1.25 1.99
C GLN A 126 -5.34 0.10 0.99
N LEU A 127 -4.30 -0.22 0.21
CA LEU A 127 -4.32 -1.35 -0.73
C LEU A 127 -4.49 -2.68 0.01
N ASP A 128 -3.83 -2.86 1.17
CA ASP A 128 -4.01 -4.04 2.03
C ASP A 128 -5.45 -4.20 2.55
N ARG A 129 -6.18 -3.09 2.66
CA ARG A 129 -7.59 -3.08 3.07
C ARG A 129 -8.57 -3.20 1.91
N ASP A 130 -8.04 -3.37 0.69
CA ASP A 130 -8.84 -3.40 -0.52
C ASP A 130 -9.67 -2.10 -0.75
N GLU A 131 -9.23 -0.96 -0.23
CA GLU A 131 -9.90 0.32 -0.43
C GLU A 131 -9.70 0.88 -1.85
N PRO A 132 -8.46 0.98 -2.40
CA PRO A 132 -8.21 1.29 -3.80
C PRO A 132 -8.03 0.01 -4.64
N ASP A 133 -8.18 0.14 -5.95
CA ASP A 133 -7.89 -0.91 -6.91
C ASP A 133 -6.39 -0.97 -7.24
N ILE A 134 -5.74 0.20 -7.26
CA ILE A 134 -4.30 0.36 -7.51
C ILE A 134 -3.70 1.41 -6.57
N ALA A 135 -2.41 1.27 -6.27
CA ALA A 135 -1.62 2.30 -5.61
C ALA A 135 -0.47 2.75 -6.51
N VAL A 136 -0.29 4.06 -6.65
CA VAL A 136 0.85 4.66 -7.36
C VAL A 136 1.77 5.29 -6.32
N ILE A 137 2.91 4.65 -6.08
CA ILE A 137 3.85 5.00 -5.02
C ILE A 137 5.26 5.20 -5.57
N SER A 138 6.11 5.80 -4.76
CA SER A 138 7.56 5.90 -5.02
C SER A 138 8.30 4.90 -4.13
N THR A 139 9.21 4.13 -4.71
CA THR A 139 10.09 3.22 -3.97
C THR A 139 11.54 3.67 -4.07
N ALA A 140 12.29 3.52 -2.99
CA ALA A 140 13.72 3.89 -2.96
C ALA A 140 14.63 2.87 -3.65
N GLY A 141 14.14 1.69 -4.00
CA GLY A 141 14.91 0.59 -4.55
C GLY A 141 14.34 0.00 -5.84
N ARG A 142 15.05 -1.00 -6.37
CA ARG A 142 14.61 -1.74 -7.55
C ARG A 142 13.60 -2.85 -7.22
N GLN A 143 13.49 -3.22 -5.95
CA GLN A 143 12.60 -4.30 -5.54
C GLN A 143 11.21 -3.75 -5.21
N PRO A 144 10.16 -4.40 -5.71
CA PRO A 144 8.80 -4.07 -5.33
C PRO A 144 8.58 -4.37 -3.84
N PRO A 145 7.63 -3.70 -3.19
CA PRO A 145 7.20 -4.08 -1.86
C PRO A 145 6.74 -5.55 -1.86
N GLN A 146 7.07 -6.29 -0.81
CA GLN A 146 6.66 -7.70 -0.69
C GLN A 146 5.14 -7.83 -0.63
N GLY A 147 4.61 -8.86 -1.25
CA GLY A 147 3.16 -9.15 -1.25
C GLY A 147 2.36 -8.44 -2.34
N TYR A 148 2.99 -7.65 -3.22
CA TYR A 148 2.33 -6.91 -4.28
C TYR A 148 2.88 -7.25 -5.67
N ILE A 149 2.01 -7.13 -6.68
CA ILE A 149 2.45 -7.08 -8.07
C ILE A 149 2.76 -5.61 -8.37
N ALA A 150 4.03 -5.30 -8.64
CA ALA A 150 4.45 -3.95 -8.95
C ALA A 150 4.90 -3.82 -10.40
N LEU A 151 4.39 -2.77 -11.06
CA LEU A 151 4.76 -2.39 -12.42
C LEU A 151 5.55 -1.07 -12.36
N PRO A 152 6.81 -1.03 -12.82
CA PRO A 152 7.56 0.20 -12.86
C PRO A 152 6.97 1.14 -13.93
N LEU A 153 6.60 2.36 -13.52
CA LEU A 153 6.05 3.37 -14.43
C LEU A 153 7.15 4.27 -15.00
N TYR A 154 7.96 4.88 -14.14
CA TYR A 154 9.07 5.77 -14.53
C TYR A 154 10.07 5.91 -13.38
N ARG A 155 11.19 6.53 -13.67
CA ARG A 155 12.21 6.90 -12.69
C ARG A 155 12.29 8.41 -12.58
N TRP A 156 12.64 8.88 -11.39
CA TRP A 156 12.87 10.29 -11.12
C TRP A 156 14.04 10.43 -10.14
N ASP A 157 14.75 11.54 -10.26
CA ASP A 157 15.88 11.85 -9.39
C ASP A 157 15.49 12.94 -8.40
N ARG A 158 16.06 12.88 -7.21
CA ARG A 158 15.94 13.97 -6.24
C ARG A 158 16.91 15.08 -6.62
N ILE A 159 16.42 16.29 -6.60
CA ILE A 159 17.24 17.49 -6.80
C ILE A 159 17.19 18.33 -5.53
N ILE A 160 18.24 19.11 -5.33
CA ILE A 160 18.36 20.07 -4.25
C ILE A 160 18.09 21.46 -4.83
N LEU A 161 17.13 22.16 -4.23
CA LEU A 161 16.84 23.54 -4.58
C LEU A 161 17.43 24.45 -3.52
N VAL A 162 18.23 25.40 -3.95
CA VAL A 162 18.82 26.44 -3.10
C VAL A 162 18.62 27.82 -3.75
N GLY A 163 18.65 28.85 -2.93
CA GLY A 163 18.66 30.24 -3.43
C GLY A 163 19.90 30.50 -4.28
N ARG A 164 19.79 31.46 -5.20
CA ARG A 164 20.88 31.80 -6.14
C ARG A 164 22.19 32.19 -5.40
N ASP A 165 22.05 32.86 -4.26
CA ASP A 165 23.17 33.33 -3.46
C ASP A 165 23.60 32.34 -2.35
N HIS A 166 23.06 31.12 -2.38
CA HIS A 166 23.42 30.09 -1.41
C HIS A 166 24.84 29.55 -1.67
N PRO A 167 25.66 29.28 -0.63
CA PRO A 167 27.01 28.76 -0.80
C PRO A 167 27.11 27.51 -1.69
N LEU A 168 26.13 26.61 -1.61
CA LEU A 168 26.07 25.42 -2.47
C LEU A 168 25.79 25.73 -3.95
N ALA A 169 25.19 26.88 -4.27
CA ALA A 169 24.98 27.31 -5.65
C ALA A 169 26.26 27.85 -6.28
N THR A 170 27.19 28.38 -5.48
CA THR A 170 28.41 29.04 -5.92
C THR A 170 29.65 28.15 -5.83
N SER A 171 29.54 26.92 -5.33
CA SER A 171 30.67 26.00 -5.09
C SER A 171 31.36 25.46 -6.33
N GLY A 172 30.79 25.67 -7.53
CA GLY A 172 31.38 25.25 -8.80
C GLY A 172 31.36 23.74 -9.09
N SER A 173 30.98 22.92 -8.12
CA SER A 173 30.79 21.48 -8.25
C SER A 173 29.45 21.05 -7.62
N PRO A 174 28.81 19.96 -8.12
CA PRO A 174 27.61 19.42 -7.50
C PRO A 174 27.88 19.04 -6.05
N PRO A 175 27.06 19.50 -5.08
CA PRO A 175 27.26 19.18 -3.67
C PRO A 175 27.03 17.68 -3.40
N GLY A 176 27.89 17.09 -2.60
CA GLY A 176 27.68 15.74 -2.05
C GLY A 176 26.78 15.76 -0.82
N LEU A 177 26.37 14.59 -0.33
CA LEU A 177 25.53 14.47 0.87
C LEU A 177 26.19 15.06 2.11
N ALA A 178 27.53 14.93 2.24
CA ALA A 178 28.29 15.52 3.35
C ALA A 178 28.21 17.05 3.36
N ASP A 179 28.16 17.70 2.22
CA ASP A 179 28.04 19.14 2.12
C ASP A 179 26.68 19.63 2.62
N LEU A 180 25.64 18.80 2.44
CA LEU A 180 24.27 19.10 2.87
C LEU A 180 24.12 19.08 4.39
N ALA A 181 24.92 18.28 5.10
CA ALA A 181 24.86 18.16 6.55
C ALA A 181 25.13 19.48 7.28
N ASN A 182 25.78 20.45 6.60
CA ASN A 182 26.10 21.77 7.17
C ASN A 182 24.93 22.76 7.07
N TYR A 183 23.80 22.38 6.45
CA TYR A 183 22.68 23.30 6.19
C TYR A 183 21.36 22.69 6.67
N PRO A 184 20.41 23.52 7.13
CA PRO A 184 19.07 23.04 7.42
C PRO A 184 18.38 22.58 6.13
N LEU A 185 17.85 21.36 6.14
CA LEU A 185 17.16 20.76 4.99
C LEU A 185 15.64 20.77 5.21
N VAL A 186 14.93 21.19 4.18
CA VAL A 186 13.47 21.04 4.11
C VAL A 186 13.17 19.91 3.15
N SER A 187 12.45 18.89 3.59
CA SER A 187 12.11 17.72 2.80
C SER A 187 10.72 17.21 3.14
N TYR A 188 10.21 16.29 2.33
CA TYR A 188 8.96 15.62 2.62
C TYR A 188 9.09 14.67 3.82
N GLU A 189 7.98 14.39 4.48
CA GLU A 189 7.94 13.47 5.63
C GLU A 189 8.39 12.05 5.26
N SER A 190 8.11 11.61 4.03
CA SER A 190 8.60 10.34 3.49
C SER A 190 10.12 10.19 3.55
N SER A 191 10.89 11.29 3.62
CA SER A 191 12.35 11.24 3.79
C SER A 191 12.78 10.73 5.16
N LYS A 192 11.89 10.74 6.16
CA LYS A 192 12.11 10.21 7.52
C LYS A 192 11.89 8.70 7.60
N SER A 193 11.23 8.10 6.62
CA SER A 193 11.03 6.65 6.55
C SER A 193 12.37 5.91 6.50
N PRO A 194 12.53 4.77 7.20
CA PRO A 194 13.72 3.93 7.11
C PRO A 194 14.07 3.50 5.67
N GLU A 195 13.06 3.41 4.82
CA GLU A 195 13.17 3.00 3.41
C GLU A 195 13.48 4.16 2.46
N SER A 196 13.57 5.38 2.98
CA SER A 196 13.89 6.55 2.18
C SER A 196 15.31 6.49 1.64
N SER A 197 15.48 6.69 0.33
CA SER A 197 16.81 6.78 -0.30
C SER A 197 17.69 7.87 0.29
N LEU A 198 17.10 8.93 0.86
CA LEU A 198 17.86 9.99 1.53
C LEU A 198 18.41 9.53 2.89
N ARG A 199 17.77 8.57 3.55
CA ARG A 199 18.24 8.04 4.82
C ARG A 199 19.23 6.87 4.65
N GLN A 200 19.18 6.21 3.51
CA GLN A 200 20.08 5.09 3.16
C GLN A 200 21.40 5.58 2.53
N ALA A 201 21.47 6.83 2.13
CA ALA A 201 22.67 7.48 1.55
C ALA A 201 23.51 8.16 2.61
#